data_48b2062a8a6f3f748b793a2ff793e5fa
#
_entry.id   48b2062a8a6f3f748b793a2ff793e5fa
#
_cell.length_a   1.000
_cell.length_b   1.000
_cell.length_c   1.000
_cell.angle_alpha   90.00
_cell.angle_beta   90.00
_cell.angle_gamma   90.00
#
_symmetry.space_group_name_H-M   'P 1'
#
loop_
_entity.id
_entity.type
_entity.pdbx_description
1 polymer ?
#
loop_
_entity_poly.entity_id
_entity_poly.type
_entity_poly.pdbx_seq_one_letter_code
_entity_poly.pdbx_strand_id
1 'polypeptide(L)'
;MSEAERRRAVARLLVIRASGHREDRQRQYPRWEHCNRELQRLLKSGLGGVILLGGTATELEQRCRTLRSWSDSEDLLLCADVEEGIGQRFPGASWLAPPMALGRLHQTNPEQALELAERFGRTTGDQAQRCGLNWVLAPVCDVNSNPENPVINVRAWGDQPESVADLVAAFQGGLNAAGVLGCAKHFPGHGDTDQDSH
;
A
#
# COMPACT_ATOMS: atom_id res chain seq x y z
N MET A 1 -7.42 29.62 -15.76
CA MET A 1 -7.33 28.16 -15.93
C MET A 1 -8.46 27.72 -16.85
N SER A 2 -8.13 27.14 -17.99
CA SER A 2 -9.10 26.60 -18.95
C SER A 2 -9.83 25.39 -18.38
N GLU A 3 -10.94 24.97 -19.02
CA GLU A 3 -11.66 23.76 -18.60
C GLU A 3 -10.79 22.50 -18.72
N ALA A 4 -9.94 22.41 -19.75
CA ALA A 4 -9.02 21.29 -19.93
C ALA A 4 -7.97 21.22 -18.80
N GLU A 5 -7.42 22.35 -18.38
CA GLU A 5 -6.48 22.44 -17.25
C GLU A 5 -7.16 22.04 -15.94
N ARG A 6 -8.41 22.47 -15.71
CA ARG A 6 -9.18 22.04 -14.51
C ARG A 6 -9.44 20.55 -14.48
N ARG A 7 -9.87 19.98 -15.61
CA ARG A 7 -10.06 18.51 -15.74
C ARG A 7 -8.80 17.74 -15.44
N ARG A 8 -7.66 18.19 -15.96
CA ARG A 8 -6.36 17.57 -15.71
C ARG A 8 -5.93 17.70 -14.24
N ALA A 9 -6.17 18.84 -13.62
CA ALA A 9 -5.89 19.05 -12.20
C ALA A 9 -6.74 18.11 -11.31
N VAL A 10 -8.03 17.92 -11.63
CA VAL A 10 -8.91 16.99 -10.92
C VAL A 10 -8.46 15.53 -11.16
N ALA A 11 -8.12 15.16 -12.40
CA ALA A 11 -7.66 13.82 -12.72
C ALA A 11 -6.42 13.41 -11.91
N ARG A 12 -5.52 14.36 -11.61
CA ARG A 12 -4.33 14.14 -10.77
C ARG A 12 -4.66 13.74 -9.32
N LEU A 13 -5.87 14.02 -8.84
CA LEU A 13 -6.32 13.66 -7.50
C LEU A 13 -6.94 12.26 -7.44
N LEU A 14 -7.10 11.60 -8.58
CA LEU A 14 -7.77 10.31 -8.67
C LEU A 14 -6.75 9.17 -8.73
N VAL A 15 -7.02 8.14 -7.95
CA VAL A 15 -6.35 6.84 -8.00
C VAL A 15 -7.40 5.80 -8.38
N ILE A 16 -7.10 4.99 -9.40
CA ILE A 16 -8.03 3.97 -9.89
C ILE A 16 -7.46 2.57 -9.74
N ARG A 17 -8.34 1.58 -9.71
CA ARG A 17 -7.97 0.18 -9.54
C ARG A 17 -7.63 -0.48 -10.87
N ALA A 18 -6.54 -1.24 -10.89
CA ALA A 18 -6.14 -2.06 -12.02
C ALA A 18 -5.52 -3.39 -11.58
N SER A 19 -5.49 -4.35 -12.50
CA SER A 19 -4.78 -5.60 -12.29
C SER A 19 -3.26 -5.41 -12.35
N GLY A 20 -2.54 -6.11 -11.47
CA GLY A 20 -1.08 -6.29 -11.55
C GLY A 20 -0.66 -7.19 -12.70
N HIS A 21 -1.57 -8.01 -13.24
CA HIS A 21 -1.35 -8.77 -14.47
C HIS A 21 -1.30 -7.87 -15.71
N ARG A 22 -0.62 -8.32 -16.75
CA ARG A 22 -0.44 -7.56 -17.99
C ARG A 22 -1.65 -7.64 -18.93
N GLU A 23 -2.32 -8.78 -18.96
CA GLU A 23 -3.39 -9.05 -19.92
C GLU A 23 -4.77 -8.89 -19.28
N ASP A 24 -5.69 -8.25 -20.02
CA ASP A 24 -7.05 -7.99 -19.52
C ASP A 24 -7.82 -9.26 -19.12
N ARG A 25 -7.54 -10.40 -19.77
CA ARG A 25 -8.16 -11.69 -19.44
C ARG A 25 -7.73 -12.26 -18.08
N GLN A 26 -6.62 -11.76 -17.52
CA GLN A 26 -6.08 -12.18 -16.23
C GLN A 26 -6.62 -11.34 -15.06
N ARG A 27 -7.44 -10.32 -15.33
CA ARG A 27 -8.05 -9.51 -14.28
C ARG A 27 -8.85 -10.40 -13.33
N GLN A 28 -8.54 -10.30 -12.04
CA GLN A 28 -9.22 -11.08 -11.00
C GLN A 28 -10.63 -10.54 -10.72
N TYR A 29 -10.78 -9.22 -10.82
CA TYR A 29 -12.03 -8.51 -10.55
C TYR A 29 -12.40 -7.58 -11.71
N PRO A 30 -12.82 -8.10 -12.90
CA PRO A 30 -13.05 -7.30 -14.09
C PRO A 30 -14.06 -6.16 -13.93
N ARG A 31 -14.99 -6.30 -12.98
CA ARG A 31 -15.98 -5.26 -12.65
C ARG A 31 -15.35 -4.05 -11.97
N TRP A 32 -14.23 -4.23 -11.25
CA TRP A 32 -13.57 -3.24 -10.42
C TRP A 32 -12.22 -2.78 -10.97
N GLU A 33 -11.68 -3.52 -11.93
CA GLU A 33 -10.38 -3.28 -12.53
C GLU A 33 -10.54 -2.78 -13.96
N HIS A 34 -10.01 -1.59 -14.24
CA HIS A 34 -10.04 -1.03 -15.58
C HIS A 34 -9.24 -1.87 -16.58
N CYS A 35 -9.74 -1.97 -17.82
CA CYS A 35 -9.01 -2.63 -18.90
C CYS A 35 -7.86 -1.77 -19.45
N ASN A 36 -6.92 -2.40 -20.16
CA ASN A 36 -5.73 -1.73 -20.67
C ASN A 36 -6.04 -0.53 -21.57
N ARG A 37 -7.05 -0.63 -22.43
CA ARG A 37 -7.47 0.47 -23.31
C ARG A 37 -7.95 1.68 -22.50
N GLU A 38 -8.71 1.44 -21.45
CA GLU A 38 -9.23 2.51 -20.60
C GLU A 38 -8.13 3.12 -19.73
N LEU A 39 -7.26 2.30 -19.13
CA LEU A 39 -6.09 2.75 -18.39
C LEU A 39 -5.21 3.65 -19.22
N GLN A 40 -4.89 3.26 -20.46
CA GLN A 40 -4.08 4.05 -21.35
C GLN A 40 -4.71 5.42 -21.65
N ARG A 41 -6.02 5.45 -21.88
CA ARG A 41 -6.76 6.70 -22.10
C ARG A 41 -6.73 7.61 -20.85
N LEU A 42 -6.96 7.04 -19.66
CA LEU A 42 -7.00 7.80 -18.40
C LEU A 42 -5.62 8.32 -18.01
N LEU A 43 -4.57 7.52 -18.16
CA LEU A 43 -3.19 7.94 -17.90
C LEU A 43 -2.76 9.09 -18.79
N LYS A 44 -3.09 9.04 -20.10
CA LYS A 44 -2.87 10.16 -21.04
C LYS A 44 -3.67 11.42 -20.68
N SER A 45 -4.81 11.27 -20.01
CA SER A 45 -5.60 12.42 -19.54
C SER A 45 -5.11 13.03 -18.24
N GLY A 46 -4.04 12.52 -17.64
CA GLY A 46 -3.40 13.06 -16.45
C GLY A 46 -3.86 12.43 -15.13
N LEU A 47 -4.31 11.16 -15.16
CA LEU A 47 -4.63 10.39 -13.94
C LEU A 47 -3.46 10.40 -12.95
N GLY A 48 -3.76 10.62 -11.67
CA GLY A 48 -2.75 10.76 -10.61
C GLY A 48 -2.16 9.46 -10.13
N GLY A 49 -2.91 8.34 -10.14
CA GLY A 49 -2.36 7.09 -9.65
C GLY A 49 -3.16 5.84 -10.00
N VAL A 50 -2.54 4.69 -9.75
CA VAL A 50 -3.15 3.37 -9.93
C VAL A 50 -2.84 2.49 -8.73
N ILE A 51 -3.88 1.88 -8.14
CA ILE A 51 -3.74 0.81 -7.15
C ILE A 51 -3.78 -0.54 -7.87
N LEU A 52 -2.82 -1.41 -7.55
CA LEU A 52 -2.58 -2.68 -8.22
C LEU A 52 -2.88 -3.87 -7.32
N LEU A 53 -3.54 -4.89 -7.90
CA LEU A 53 -3.88 -6.14 -7.24
C LEU A 53 -3.63 -7.33 -8.18
N GLY A 54 -3.20 -8.45 -7.59
CA GLY A 54 -2.92 -9.69 -8.31
C GLY A 54 -1.64 -9.66 -9.15
N GLY A 55 -1.27 -10.82 -9.64
CA GLY A 55 0.00 -11.04 -10.31
C GLY A 55 1.13 -11.42 -9.36
N THR A 56 2.28 -11.74 -9.91
CA THR A 56 3.54 -11.99 -9.19
C THR A 56 4.36 -10.70 -9.07
N ALA A 57 5.39 -10.69 -8.22
CA ALA A 57 6.32 -9.56 -8.11
C ALA A 57 6.98 -9.20 -9.46
N THR A 58 7.34 -10.20 -10.26
CA THR A 58 7.90 -10.00 -11.61
C THR A 58 6.89 -9.41 -12.58
N GLU A 59 5.64 -9.88 -12.56
CA GLU A 59 4.57 -9.31 -13.38
C GLU A 59 4.27 -7.86 -12.97
N LEU A 60 4.25 -7.58 -11.65
CA LEU A 60 4.04 -6.25 -11.12
C LEU A 60 5.11 -5.26 -11.59
N GLU A 61 6.38 -5.64 -11.58
CA GLU A 61 7.47 -4.82 -12.10
C GLU A 61 7.26 -4.46 -13.57
N GLN A 62 6.93 -5.45 -14.40
CA GLN A 62 6.65 -5.23 -15.81
C GLN A 62 5.39 -4.36 -16.03
N ARG A 63 4.37 -4.59 -15.18
CA ARG A 63 3.13 -3.81 -15.21
C ARG A 63 3.37 -2.35 -14.88
N CYS A 64 4.11 -2.06 -13.83
CA CYS A 64 4.47 -0.70 -13.43
C CYS A 64 5.24 0.04 -14.53
N ARG A 65 6.21 -0.61 -15.18
CA ARG A 65 6.91 -0.03 -16.35
C ARG A 65 5.94 0.31 -17.47
N THR A 66 5.00 -0.58 -17.77
CA THR A 66 4.00 -0.37 -18.83
C THR A 66 3.09 0.81 -18.50
N LEU A 67 2.56 0.89 -17.26
CA LEU A 67 1.69 1.99 -16.85
C LEU A 67 2.41 3.34 -16.91
N ARG A 68 3.68 3.40 -16.48
CA ARG A 68 4.50 4.61 -16.61
C ARG A 68 4.71 5.03 -18.08
N SER A 69 4.93 4.06 -18.98
CA SER A 69 5.08 4.37 -20.41
C SER A 69 3.80 4.91 -21.06
N TRP A 70 2.65 4.71 -20.45
CA TRP A 70 1.36 5.25 -20.92
C TRP A 70 1.03 6.60 -20.30
N SER A 71 1.73 7.00 -19.25
CA SER A 71 1.48 8.25 -18.55
C SER A 71 2.33 9.38 -19.12
N ASP A 72 1.71 10.56 -19.28
CA ASP A 72 2.42 11.81 -19.58
C ASP A 72 2.98 12.47 -18.28
N SER A 73 2.70 11.91 -17.11
CA SER A 73 3.15 12.43 -15.81
C SER A 73 4.33 11.62 -15.28
N GLU A 74 5.40 12.31 -14.93
CA GLU A 74 6.55 11.72 -14.21
C GLU A 74 6.20 11.35 -12.76
N ASP A 75 5.19 12.01 -12.18
CA ASP A 75 4.74 11.87 -10.79
C ASP A 75 3.63 10.82 -10.61
N LEU A 76 3.47 9.87 -11.55
CA LEU A 76 2.43 8.83 -11.44
C LEU A 76 2.62 8.00 -10.17
N LEU A 77 1.60 7.99 -9.31
CA LEU A 77 1.57 7.16 -8.11
C LEU A 77 1.13 5.73 -8.47
N LEU A 78 1.96 4.76 -8.13
CA LEU A 78 1.66 3.33 -8.26
C LEU A 78 1.72 2.71 -6.88
N CYS A 79 0.60 2.15 -6.41
CA CYS A 79 0.47 1.66 -5.04
C CYS A 79 -0.18 0.29 -4.94
N ALA A 80 -0.05 -0.31 -3.76
CA ALA A 80 -0.72 -1.55 -3.38
C ALA A 80 -0.91 -1.64 -1.84
N ASP A 81 -1.90 -2.45 -1.41
CA ASP A 81 -2.09 -2.84 -0.01
C ASP A 81 -1.14 -3.97 0.37
N VAL A 82 0.05 -3.62 0.84
CA VAL A 82 1.12 -4.57 1.19
C VAL A 82 1.57 -4.34 2.64
N GLU A 83 0.65 -4.55 3.57
CA GLU A 83 0.81 -4.29 5.00
C GLU A 83 1.85 -5.21 5.66
N GLU A 84 2.01 -6.42 5.13
CA GLU A 84 2.95 -7.46 5.57
C GLU A 84 4.08 -7.69 4.55
N GLY A 85 4.49 -6.62 3.86
CA GLY A 85 5.48 -6.69 2.77
C GLY A 85 4.86 -7.04 1.42
N ILE A 86 5.66 -6.92 0.37
CA ILE A 86 5.19 -7.10 -1.02
C ILE A 86 4.63 -8.51 -1.27
N GLY A 87 5.24 -9.54 -0.65
CA GLY A 87 4.84 -10.94 -0.81
C GLY A 87 3.45 -11.26 -0.28
N GLN A 88 2.86 -10.41 0.58
CA GLN A 88 1.47 -10.56 1.02
C GLN A 88 0.48 -10.58 -0.16
N ARG A 89 0.75 -9.83 -1.21
CA ARG A 89 -0.13 -9.69 -2.38
C ARG A 89 0.49 -10.18 -3.68
N PHE A 90 1.83 -10.19 -3.76
CA PHE A 90 2.58 -10.47 -4.98
C PHE A 90 3.61 -11.59 -4.72
N PRO A 91 3.26 -12.86 -4.97
CA PRO A 91 4.18 -13.99 -4.84
C PRO A 91 5.50 -13.75 -5.57
N GLY A 92 6.61 -14.21 -4.98
CA GLY A 92 7.97 -13.98 -5.48
C GLY A 92 8.72 -12.86 -4.76
N ALA A 93 8.05 -12.14 -3.84
CA ALA A 93 8.67 -11.22 -2.89
C ALA A 93 8.48 -11.73 -1.45
N SER A 94 9.06 -11.03 -0.46
CA SER A 94 8.96 -11.44 0.94
C SER A 94 7.58 -11.13 1.50
N TRP A 95 6.99 -12.12 2.14
CA TRP A 95 5.84 -11.97 3.03
C TRP A 95 6.35 -12.00 4.46
N LEU A 96 6.12 -10.92 5.18
CA LEU A 96 6.63 -10.71 6.54
C LEU A 96 5.57 -11.11 7.57
N ALA A 97 5.99 -11.21 8.84
CA ALA A 97 5.06 -11.51 9.92
C ALA A 97 4.01 -10.39 10.10
N PRO A 98 2.80 -10.72 10.60
CA PRO A 98 1.81 -9.70 10.92
C PRO A 98 2.35 -8.65 11.90
N PRO A 99 2.01 -7.36 11.74
CA PRO A 99 2.50 -6.26 12.59
C PRO A 99 2.28 -6.47 14.10
N MET A 100 1.18 -7.10 14.50
CA MET A 100 0.89 -7.43 15.91
C MET A 100 2.00 -8.24 16.58
N ALA A 101 2.77 -9.03 15.83
CA ALA A 101 3.93 -9.76 16.39
C ALA A 101 4.97 -8.79 16.97
N LEU A 102 5.22 -7.66 16.30
CA LEU A 102 6.12 -6.62 16.81
C LEU A 102 5.48 -5.84 17.96
N GLY A 103 4.16 -5.65 17.95
CA GLY A 103 3.43 -5.09 19.09
C GLY A 103 3.59 -5.94 20.36
N ARG A 104 3.55 -7.26 20.23
CA ARG A 104 3.79 -8.17 21.38
C ARG A 104 5.26 -8.15 21.82
N LEU A 105 6.20 -8.07 20.89
CA LEU A 105 7.62 -7.91 21.24
C LEU A 105 7.88 -6.57 21.94
N HIS A 106 7.21 -5.49 21.52
CA HIS A 106 7.37 -4.16 22.11
C HIS A 106 7.03 -4.14 23.62
N GLN A 107 6.11 -4.97 24.08
CA GLN A 107 5.74 -5.09 25.51
C GLN A 107 6.91 -5.62 26.37
N THR A 108 7.83 -6.38 25.80
CA THR A 108 8.92 -7.04 26.54
C THR A 108 10.30 -6.51 26.16
N ASN A 109 10.48 -6.04 24.93
CA ASN A 109 11.73 -5.50 24.40
C ASN A 109 11.44 -4.40 23.39
N PRO A 110 11.12 -3.17 23.84
CA PRO A 110 10.76 -2.06 22.96
C PRO A 110 11.85 -1.70 21.94
N GLU A 111 13.12 -1.67 22.38
CA GLU A 111 14.24 -1.30 21.51
C GLU A 111 14.36 -2.24 20.30
N GLN A 112 14.35 -3.54 20.54
CA GLN A 112 14.39 -4.54 19.48
C GLN A 112 13.17 -4.48 18.56
N ALA A 113 11.97 -4.21 19.11
CA ALA A 113 10.75 -4.10 18.34
C ALA A 113 10.80 -2.91 17.38
N LEU A 114 11.33 -1.77 17.82
CA LEU A 114 11.49 -0.57 17.00
C LEU A 114 12.52 -0.79 15.88
N GLU A 115 13.67 -1.39 16.18
CA GLU A 115 14.65 -1.75 15.16
C GLU A 115 14.06 -2.67 14.09
N LEU A 116 13.30 -3.69 14.52
CA LEU A 116 12.63 -4.61 13.59
C LEU A 116 11.53 -3.94 12.79
N ALA A 117 10.77 -2.99 13.36
CA ALA A 117 9.76 -2.22 12.65
C ALA A 117 10.37 -1.33 11.57
N GLU A 118 11.50 -0.66 11.85
CA GLU A 118 12.24 0.11 10.85
C GLU A 118 12.75 -0.79 9.72
N ARG A 119 13.34 -1.94 10.05
CA ARG A 119 13.79 -2.93 9.06
C ARG A 119 12.65 -3.48 8.23
N PHE A 120 11.48 -3.67 8.84
CA PHE A 120 10.26 -4.08 8.15
C PHE A 120 9.88 -3.04 7.09
N GLY A 121 9.81 -1.76 7.48
CA GLY A 121 9.52 -0.65 6.58
C GLY A 121 10.54 -0.56 5.44
N ARG A 122 11.83 -0.63 5.74
CA ARG A 122 12.91 -0.61 4.74
C ARG A 122 12.80 -1.79 3.76
N THR A 123 12.60 -3.01 4.26
CA THR A 123 12.46 -4.20 3.40
C THR A 123 11.25 -4.08 2.48
N THR A 124 10.12 -3.60 3.01
CA THR A 124 8.91 -3.37 2.21
C THR A 124 9.16 -2.30 1.14
N GLY A 125 9.81 -1.19 1.51
CA GLY A 125 10.13 -0.10 0.58
C GLY A 125 11.11 -0.51 -0.52
N ASP A 126 12.20 -1.18 -0.17
CA ASP A 126 13.20 -1.67 -1.14
C ASP A 126 12.56 -2.62 -2.16
N GLN A 127 11.68 -3.52 -1.71
CA GLN A 127 10.97 -4.43 -2.59
C GLN A 127 9.90 -3.72 -3.41
N ALA A 128 9.19 -2.74 -2.83
CA ALA A 128 8.24 -1.90 -3.54
C ALA A 128 8.90 -1.18 -4.73
N GLN A 129 10.05 -0.55 -4.49
CA GLN A 129 10.82 0.10 -5.56
C GLN A 129 11.24 -0.87 -6.66
N ARG A 130 11.76 -2.05 -6.30
CA ARG A 130 12.13 -3.08 -7.29
C ARG A 130 10.94 -3.51 -8.16
N CYS A 131 9.75 -3.57 -7.56
CA CYS A 131 8.51 -3.85 -8.28
C CYS A 131 7.94 -2.64 -9.03
N GLY A 132 8.56 -1.45 -8.90
CA GLY A 132 8.11 -0.21 -9.55
C GLY A 132 7.00 0.54 -8.82
N LEU A 133 6.64 0.13 -7.60
CA LEU A 133 5.75 0.90 -6.73
C LEU A 133 6.52 2.06 -6.08
N ASN A 134 5.88 3.21 -5.92
CA ASN A 134 6.42 4.37 -5.22
C ASN A 134 5.54 4.81 -4.04
N TRP A 135 4.45 4.09 -3.78
CA TRP A 135 3.54 4.33 -2.68
C TRP A 135 3.00 3.00 -2.12
N VAL A 136 3.06 2.83 -0.82
CA VAL A 136 2.57 1.66 -0.09
C VAL A 136 1.39 2.09 0.78
N LEU A 137 0.25 1.39 0.67
CA LEU A 137 -0.93 1.66 1.49
C LEU A 137 -0.79 0.97 2.86
N ALA A 138 0.22 1.39 3.58
CA ALA A 138 0.59 1.04 4.95
C ALA A 138 1.42 2.20 5.53
N PRO A 139 1.54 2.32 6.86
CA PRO A 139 1.17 1.37 7.92
C PRO A 139 -0.30 1.45 8.34
N VAL A 140 -0.79 0.35 8.94
CA VAL A 140 -2.05 0.36 9.70
C VAL A 140 -1.80 1.04 11.04
N CYS A 141 -2.51 2.14 11.31
CA CYS A 141 -2.38 2.95 12.52
C CYS A 141 -3.51 2.70 13.52
N ASP A 142 -4.39 1.76 13.20
CA ASP A 142 -5.47 1.38 14.10
C ASP A 142 -4.93 0.74 15.38
N VAL A 143 -5.50 1.15 16.52
CA VAL A 143 -5.24 0.53 17.82
C VAL A 143 -6.24 -0.60 18.01
N ASN A 144 -5.78 -1.85 18.12
CA ASN A 144 -6.68 -3.01 18.26
C ASN A 144 -7.19 -3.12 19.71
N SER A 145 -7.98 -2.13 20.15
CA SER A 145 -8.55 -2.05 21.50
C SER A 145 -9.67 -3.07 21.75
N ASN A 146 -10.30 -3.55 20.67
CA ASN A 146 -11.28 -4.64 20.74
C ASN A 146 -10.69 -5.95 20.21
N PRO A 147 -10.44 -6.98 21.04
CA PRO A 147 -9.89 -8.26 20.59
C PRO A 147 -10.82 -9.04 19.65
N GLU A 148 -12.12 -8.74 19.66
CA GLU A 148 -13.13 -9.36 18.78
C GLU A 148 -13.25 -8.65 17.43
N ASN A 149 -12.39 -7.65 17.15
CA ASN A 149 -12.42 -6.92 15.89
C ASN A 149 -12.16 -7.86 14.70
N PRO A 150 -13.09 -7.98 13.73
CA PRO A 150 -12.97 -8.94 12.64
C PRO A 150 -12.07 -8.46 11.49
N VAL A 151 -11.70 -7.17 11.47
CA VAL A 151 -11.04 -6.53 10.33
C VAL A 151 -9.59 -6.17 10.63
N ILE A 152 -9.32 -5.51 11.75
CA ILE A 152 -7.98 -5.01 12.10
C ILE A 152 -7.15 -6.11 12.72
N ASN A 153 -7.47 -6.55 13.92
CA ASN A 153 -6.84 -7.69 14.59
C ASN A 153 -5.31 -7.69 14.43
N VAL A 154 -4.73 -8.75 13.86
CA VAL A 154 -3.27 -8.92 13.68
C VAL A 154 -2.61 -7.91 12.75
N ARG A 155 -3.39 -7.17 11.97
CA ARG A 155 -2.89 -6.08 11.10
C ARG A 155 -2.42 -4.86 11.90
N ALA A 156 -2.97 -4.64 13.12
CA ALA A 156 -2.52 -3.56 14.00
C ALA A 156 -1.12 -3.84 14.56
N TRP A 157 -0.40 -2.78 14.87
CA TRP A 157 0.92 -2.84 15.53
C TRP A 157 0.80 -3.02 17.06
N GLY A 158 -0.41 -3.03 17.61
CA GLY A 158 -0.66 -3.23 19.02
C GLY A 158 -2.08 -2.88 19.45
N ASP A 159 -2.31 -2.98 20.77
CA ASP A 159 -3.55 -2.69 21.43
C ASP A 159 -3.46 -1.45 22.36
N GLN A 160 -2.30 -0.76 22.36
CA GLN A 160 -2.05 0.46 23.13
C GLN A 160 -1.61 1.58 22.16
N PRO A 161 -2.19 2.80 22.28
CA PRO A 161 -1.91 3.90 21.35
C PRO A 161 -0.43 4.26 21.25
N GLU A 162 0.29 4.29 22.38
CA GLU A 162 1.71 4.67 22.45
C GLU A 162 2.57 3.65 21.69
N SER A 163 2.36 2.36 21.92
CA SER A 163 3.09 1.29 21.22
C SER A 163 2.83 1.31 19.72
N VAL A 164 1.58 1.54 19.31
CA VAL A 164 1.22 1.67 17.89
C VAL A 164 1.92 2.88 17.27
N ALA A 165 1.91 4.04 17.94
CA ALA A 165 2.55 5.25 17.44
C ALA A 165 4.06 5.07 17.23
N ASP A 166 4.76 4.48 18.20
CA ASP A 166 6.20 4.24 18.15
C ASP A 166 6.58 3.29 17.00
N LEU A 167 5.89 2.14 16.90
CA LEU A 167 6.16 1.13 15.87
C LEU A 167 5.81 1.61 14.46
N VAL A 168 4.71 2.33 14.31
CA VAL A 168 4.29 2.95 13.04
C VAL A 168 5.29 3.99 12.59
N ALA A 169 5.79 4.83 13.51
CA ALA A 169 6.82 5.83 13.21
C ALA A 169 8.13 5.17 12.74
N ALA A 170 8.55 4.09 13.41
CA ALA A 170 9.73 3.32 13.01
C ALA A 170 9.56 2.69 11.62
N PHE A 171 8.43 2.03 11.35
CA PHE A 171 8.10 1.48 10.04
C PHE A 171 8.12 2.55 8.94
N GLN A 172 7.48 3.71 9.19
CA GLN A 172 7.47 4.83 8.25
C GLN A 172 8.88 5.38 8.00
N GLY A 173 9.72 5.42 9.03
CA GLY A 173 11.14 5.77 8.91
C GLY A 173 11.87 4.86 7.93
N GLY A 174 11.63 3.54 8.02
CA GLY A 174 12.18 2.56 7.09
C GLY A 174 11.69 2.74 5.65
N LEU A 175 10.39 3.00 5.43
CA LEU A 175 9.84 3.31 4.10
C LEU A 175 10.47 4.56 3.51
N ASN A 176 10.58 5.64 4.30
CA ASN A 176 11.18 6.90 3.88
C ASN A 176 12.64 6.72 3.48
N ALA A 177 13.40 5.93 4.25
CA ALA A 177 14.79 5.62 3.94
C ALA A 177 14.95 4.83 2.62
N ALA A 178 13.93 4.08 2.22
CA ALA A 178 13.85 3.42 0.90
C ALA A 178 13.28 4.34 -0.21
N GLY A 179 12.91 5.59 0.09
CA GLY A 179 12.35 6.53 -0.89
C GLY A 179 10.92 6.19 -1.36
N VAL A 180 10.14 5.51 -0.53
CA VAL A 180 8.76 5.11 -0.83
C VAL A 180 7.79 5.82 0.10
N LEU A 181 6.68 6.32 -0.46
CA LEU A 181 5.61 6.94 0.31
C LEU A 181 4.82 5.88 1.08
N GLY A 182 4.49 6.18 2.33
CA GLY A 182 3.52 5.44 3.13
C GLY A 182 2.14 6.09 3.11
N CYS A 183 1.15 5.37 3.63
CA CYS A 183 -0.20 5.85 3.84
C CYS A 183 -0.71 5.36 5.19
N ALA A 184 -0.68 6.23 6.19
CA ALA A 184 -1.25 5.95 7.50
C ALA A 184 -2.76 5.69 7.38
N LYS A 185 -3.22 4.54 7.82
CA LYS A 185 -4.61 4.11 7.73
C LYS A 185 -5.02 3.31 8.97
N HIS A 186 -6.28 3.32 9.39
CA HIS A 186 -7.39 4.00 8.77
C HIS A 186 -7.73 5.24 9.61
N PHE A 187 -8.28 6.26 9.01
CA PHE A 187 -8.68 7.47 9.73
C PHE A 187 -10.20 7.62 9.69
N PRO A 188 -10.87 7.90 10.83
CA PRO A 188 -10.33 8.18 12.18
C PRO A 188 -9.87 6.97 12.97
N GLY A 189 -10.07 5.76 12.49
CA GLY A 189 -9.67 4.50 13.10
C GLY A 189 -10.79 3.46 13.08
N HIS A 190 -10.43 2.18 13.15
CA HIS A 190 -11.32 1.03 13.01
C HIS A 190 -10.97 -0.10 14.01
N GLY A 191 -10.11 0.18 15.01
CA GLY A 191 -9.58 -0.83 15.92
C GLY A 191 -10.51 -1.25 17.06
N ASP A 192 -11.57 -0.48 17.32
CA ASP A 192 -12.52 -0.66 18.44
C ASP A 192 -13.85 -1.32 18.04
N THR A 193 -14.14 -1.46 16.74
CA THR A 193 -15.39 -1.99 16.23
C THR A 193 -15.44 -3.52 16.30
N ASP A 194 -16.65 -4.08 16.44
CA ASP A 194 -16.97 -5.50 16.38
C ASP A 194 -17.60 -5.91 15.02
N GLN A 195 -17.67 -4.98 14.06
CA GLN A 195 -18.31 -5.19 12.76
C GLN A 195 -17.34 -4.87 11.62
N ASP A 196 -17.48 -5.62 10.52
CA ASP A 196 -16.84 -5.32 9.25
C ASP A 196 -17.65 -4.25 8.50
N SER A 197 -17.02 -3.17 8.10
CA SER A 197 -17.63 -2.07 7.36
C SER A 197 -17.64 -2.27 5.84
N HIS A 198 -17.14 -3.39 5.34
CA HIS A 198 -17.08 -3.72 3.90
C HIS A 198 -18.36 -4.35 3.37
#